data_6d553a1f2a4aab0ee7ca7e15548e889c
#
_entry.id   6d553a1f2a4aab0ee7ca7e15548e889c
#
_cell.length_a   1.000
_cell.length_b   1.000
_cell.length_c   1.000
_cell.angle_alpha   90.00
_cell.angle_beta   90.00
_cell.angle_gamma   90.00
#
_symmetry.space_group_name_H-M   'P 1'
#
loop_
_entity.id
_entity.type
_entity.pdbx_description
1 polymer ?
#
loop_
_entity_poly.entity_id
_entity_poly.type
_entity_poly.pdbx_seq_one_letter_code
_entity_poly.pdbx_strand_id
1 'polypeptide(L)'
;MEAENNSELARLQAIISGAVQGVGFRYFTMDAAYELGLTGWVRNLHGRSVEVVAEGEREALEKLIEKLRHGPRSARVDEVRFSWHP
;
A
#
# COMPACT_ATOMS: atom_id res chain seq x y z
N MET A 1 -11.10 -2.92 29.57
CA MET A 1 -10.69 -3.11 29.11
C MET A 1 -10.37 -3.01 28.30
N GLU A 2 -10.15 -2.59 27.86
CA GLU A 2 -9.81 -2.52 27.05
C GLU A 2 -9.33 -2.66 26.35
N ALA A 3 -9.26 -2.71 26.08
CA ALA A 3 -8.75 -2.81 25.33
C ALA A 3 -8.25 -2.74 24.65
N GLU A 4 -8.32 -2.64 24.40
CA GLU A 4 -7.85 -2.49 23.68
C GLU A 4 -7.46 -2.17 22.73
N ASN A 5 -7.76 -2.01 22.77
CA ASN A 5 -7.46 -1.59 21.71
C ASN A 5 -6.16 -1.19 21.40
N ASN A 6 -5.57 -1.72 20.94
CA ASN A 6 -4.22 -1.54 20.74
C ASN A 6 -3.85 -1.26 19.35
N SER A 7 -4.65 -0.48 18.70
CA SER A 7 -4.28 -0.12 17.37
C SER A 7 -3.11 0.78 17.47
N GLU A 8 -2.08 0.37 16.88
CA GLU A 8 -0.86 1.10 16.78
C GLU A 8 -0.88 1.89 15.49
N LEU A 9 -0.74 3.19 15.55
CA LEU A 9 -0.66 4.00 14.35
C LEU A 9 0.75 3.94 13.79
N ALA A 10 0.85 3.86 12.47
CA ALA A 10 2.12 3.68 11.80
C ALA A 10 2.12 4.36 10.45
N ARG A 11 3.29 4.45 9.85
CA ARG A 11 3.47 4.95 8.50
C ARG A 11 4.26 3.92 7.71
N LEU A 12 3.82 3.65 6.51
CA LEU A 12 4.41 2.67 5.61
C LEU A 12 4.87 3.36 4.34
N GLN A 13 6.07 3.00 3.87
CA GLN A 13 6.49 3.35 2.52
C GLN A 13 6.74 2.05 1.77
N ALA A 14 6.20 1.94 0.56
CA ALA A 14 6.36 0.74 -0.25
C ALA A 14 6.69 1.11 -1.67
N ILE A 15 7.58 0.32 -2.29
CA ILE A 15 7.93 0.45 -3.69
C ILE A 15 7.54 -0.85 -4.37
N ILE A 16 6.67 -0.75 -5.35
CA ILE A 16 6.14 -1.91 -6.06
C ILE A 16 6.74 -1.94 -7.45
N SER A 17 7.35 -3.06 -7.80
CA SER A 17 8.00 -3.26 -9.09
C SER A 17 7.29 -4.32 -9.89
N GLY A 18 7.38 -4.22 -11.22
CA GLY A 18 6.77 -5.16 -12.14
C GLY A 18 6.03 -4.41 -13.23
N ALA A 19 5.03 -5.05 -13.82
CA ALA A 19 4.17 -4.40 -14.81
C ALA A 19 3.03 -3.73 -14.05
N VAL A 20 3.32 -2.57 -13.44
CA VAL A 20 2.40 -1.92 -12.51
C VAL A 20 1.98 -0.52 -12.93
N GLN A 21 2.61 0.07 -13.94
CA GLN A 21 2.18 1.37 -14.45
C GLN A 21 1.28 1.18 -15.66
N GLY A 22 0.29 2.08 -15.80
CA GLY A 22 -0.59 2.04 -16.95
C GLY A 22 -1.63 0.94 -16.91
N VAL A 23 -1.83 0.31 -15.77
CA VAL A 23 -2.76 -0.82 -15.61
C VAL A 23 -3.77 -0.57 -14.48
N GLY A 24 -3.92 0.69 -14.07
CA GLY A 24 -4.86 1.03 -13.01
C GLY A 24 -4.34 0.75 -11.62
N PHE A 25 -3.05 0.55 -11.46
CA PHE A 25 -2.49 0.20 -10.15
C PHE A 25 -2.69 1.31 -9.12
N ARG A 26 -2.55 2.58 -9.54
CA ARG A 26 -2.74 3.68 -8.60
C ARG A 26 -4.17 3.73 -8.10
N TYR A 27 -5.15 3.55 -8.97
CA TYR A 27 -6.56 3.51 -8.55
C TYR A 27 -6.83 2.33 -7.65
N PHE A 28 -6.28 1.18 -8.00
CA PHE A 28 -6.41 -0.02 -7.16
C PHE A 28 -5.90 0.27 -5.74
N THR A 29 -4.74 0.91 -5.64
CA THR A 29 -4.13 1.24 -4.35
C THR A 29 -5.01 2.22 -3.57
N MET A 30 -5.51 3.25 -4.25
CA MET A 30 -6.34 4.26 -3.60
C MET A 30 -7.63 3.63 -3.06
N ASP A 31 -8.27 2.78 -3.84
CA ASP A 31 -9.48 2.10 -3.41
C ASP A 31 -9.21 1.21 -2.21
N ALA A 32 -8.13 0.45 -2.25
CA ALA A 32 -7.77 -0.44 -1.15
C ALA A 32 -7.50 0.34 0.12
N ALA A 33 -6.74 1.43 -0.01
CA ALA A 33 -6.43 2.28 1.15
C ALA A 33 -7.70 2.90 1.73
N TYR A 34 -8.58 3.37 0.87
CA TYR A 34 -9.83 3.97 1.32
C TYR A 34 -10.66 2.96 2.12
N GLU A 35 -10.78 1.74 1.62
CA GLU A 35 -11.55 0.71 2.30
C GLU A 35 -10.93 0.35 3.66
N LEU A 36 -9.62 0.47 3.77
CA LEU A 36 -8.92 0.14 5.00
C LEU A 36 -8.81 1.33 5.96
N GLY A 37 -9.36 2.48 5.58
CA GLY A 37 -9.32 3.66 6.43
C GLY A 37 -7.95 4.32 6.50
N LEU A 38 -7.14 4.15 5.45
CA LEU A 38 -5.79 4.69 5.42
C LEU A 38 -5.75 6.00 4.65
N THR A 39 -4.75 6.83 4.98
CA THR A 39 -4.48 8.06 4.25
C THR A 39 -3.07 7.99 3.70
N GLY A 40 -2.76 8.86 2.73
CA GLY A 40 -1.43 8.88 2.13
C GLY A 40 -1.52 9.22 0.67
N TRP A 41 -0.55 8.70 -0.11
CA TRP A 41 -0.52 8.99 -1.53
C TRP A 41 0.19 7.87 -2.28
N VAL A 42 -0.02 7.85 -3.60
CA VAL A 42 0.57 6.88 -4.50
C VAL A 42 1.01 7.61 -5.76
N ARG A 43 2.18 7.23 -6.28
CA ARG A 43 2.68 7.87 -7.50
C ARG A 43 3.54 6.90 -8.31
N ASN A 44 3.61 7.16 -9.62
CA ASN A 44 4.55 6.46 -10.47
C ASN A 44 5.95 7.03 -10.25
N LEU A 45 6.92 6.16 -10.28
CA LEU A 45 8.32 6.56 -10.21
C LEU A 45 8.97 6.33 -11.58
N HIS A 46 10.13 6.94 -11.78
CA HIS A 46 10.95 6.60 -12.93
C HIS A 46 11.31 5.13 -12.83
N GLY A 47 11.49 4.47 -13.97
CA GLY A 47 11.85 3.07 -13.98
C GLY A 47 10.68 2.13 -13.78
N ARG A 48 9.45 2.65 -13.93
CA ARG A 48 8.22 1.87 -13.97
C ARG A 48 7.67 1.40 -12.64
N SER A 49 8.31 1.70 -11.53
CA SER A 49 7.75 1.29 -10.25
C SER A 49 6.71 2.29 -9.76
N VAL A 50 5.99 1.88 -8.71
CA VAL A 50 4.98 2.70 -8.07
C VAL A 50 5.36 2.83 -6.61
N GLU A 51 5.26 4.04 -6.08
CA GLU A 51 5.54 4.29 -4.67
C GLU A 51 4.24 4.58 -3.94
N VAL A 52 4.09 3.98 -2.78
CA VAL A 52 2.94 4.17 -1.91
C VAL A 52 3.44 4.62 -0.54
N VAL A 53 2.86 5.70 -0.02
CA VAL A 53 3.07 6.09 1.37
C VAL A 53 1.69 6.11 2.01
N ALA A 54 1.52 5.40 3.10
CA ALA A 54 0.22 5.28 3.75
C ALA A 54 0.38 5.35 5.25
N GLU A 55 -0.64 5.89 5.91
CA GLU A 55 -0.66 6.04 7.35
C GLU A 55 -1.99 5.53 7.89
N GLY A 56 -1.93 4.93 9.05
CA GLY A 56 -3.12 4.45 9.73
C GLY A 56 -2.74 3.36 10.71
N GLU A 57 -3.73 2.53 11.03
CA GLU A 57 -3.48 1.43 11.94
C GLU A 57 -2.55 0.40 11.31
N ARG A 58 -1.62 -0.09 12.10
CA ARG A 58 -0.62 -1.04 11.62
C ARG A 58 -1.24 -2.24 10.94
N GLU A 59 -2.29 -2.76 11.55
CA GLU A 59 -2.95 -3.94 11.02
C GLU A 59 -3.56 -3.66 9.64
N ALA A 60 -4.12 -2.48 9.47
CA ALA A 60 -4.68 -2.09 8.17
C ALA A 60 -3.58 -1.94 7.13
N LEU A 61 -2.44 -1.40 7.53
CA LEU A 61 -1.30 -1.26 6.63
C LEU A 61 -0.76 -2.62 6.20
N GLU A 62 -0.77 -3.60 7.09
CA GLU A 62 -0.35 -4.95 6.74
C GLU A 62 -1.29 -5.57 5.72
N LYS A 63 -2.59 -5.29 5.85
CA LYS A 63 -3.56 -5.75 4.87
C LYS A 63 -3.34 -5.07 3.52
N LEU A 64 -2.96 -3.80 3.54
CA LEU A 64 -2.64 -3.09 2.31
C LEU A 64 -1.46 -3.75 1.60
N ILE A 65 -0.41 -4.11 2.34
CA ILE A 65 0.75 -4.78 1.75
C ILE A 65 0.31 -6.05 1.03
N GLU A 66 -0.56 -6.85 1.64
CA GLU A 66 -1.04 -8.07 1.00
C GLU A 66 -1.79 -7.76 -0.29
N LYS A 67 -2.64 -6.74 -0.29
CA LYS A 67 -3.35 -6.35 -1.50
C LYS A 67 -2.38 -5.89 -2.59
N LEU A 68 -1.34 -5.14 -2.21
CA LEU A 68 -0.36 -4.64 -3.17
C LEU A 68 0.42 -5.79 -3.80
N ARG A 69 0.68 -6.86 -3.06
CA ARG A 69 1.42 -8.01 -3.59
C ARG A 69 0.65 -8.67 -4.73
N HIS A 70 -0.68 -8.67 -4.66
CA HIS A 70 -1.50 -9.25 -5.72
C HIS A 70 -1.74 -8.25 -6.84
N GLY A 71 -2.03 -7.00 -6.49
CA GLY A 71 -2.34 -5.98 -7.46
C GLY A 71 -3.66 -6.23 -8.17
N PRO A 72 -4.04 -5.35 -9.09
CA PRO A 72 -5.21 -5.58 -9.93
C PRO A 72 -4.92 -6.66 -10.96
N ARG A 73 -5.99 -7.20 -11.55
CA ARG A 73 -5.89 -8.32 -12.48
C ARG A 73 -4.94 -8.05 -13.65
N SER A 74 -4.91 -6.81 -14.12
CA SER A 74 -4.11 -6.44 -15.29
C SER A 74 -2.65 -6.18 -14.96
N ALA A 75 -2.27 -6.22 -13.68
CA ALA A 75 -0.91 -5.94 -13.26
C ALA A 75 -0.15 -7.24 -13.04
N ARG A 76 1.19 -7.13 -13.08
CA ARG A 76 2.05 -8.21 -12.64
C ARG A 76 3.00 -7.60 -11.61
N VAL A 77 2.88 -8.04 -10.38
CA VAL A 77 3.73 -7.55 -9.28
C VAL A 77 4.89 -8.52 -9.11
N ASP A 78 6.10 -8.02 -9.32
CA ASP A 78 7.30 -8.82 -9.17
C ASP A 78 7.82 -8.72 -7.74
N GLU A 79 7.74 -7.53 -7.15
CA GLU A 79 8.32 -7.32 -5.83
C GLU A 79 7.62 -6.16 -5.14
N VAL A 80 7.42 -6.29 -3.83
CA VAL A 80 6.97 -5.18 -2.98
C VAL A 80 8.03 -5.03 -1.89
N ARG A 81 8.75 -3.91 -1.93
CA ARG A 81 9.72 -3.58 -0.90
C ARG A 81 9.12 -2.49 -0.04
N PHE A 82 9.15 -2.68 1.27
CA PHE A 82 8.52 -1.71 2.14
C PHE A 82 9.33 -1.51 3.40
N SER A 83 9.09 -0.37 4.04
CA SER A 83 9.69 -0.05 5.32
C SER A 83 8.69 0.72 6.15
N TRP A 84 8.86 0.63 7.46
CA TRP A 84 8.05 1.35 8.42
C TRP A 84 8.78 2.61 8.84
N HIS A 85 8.01 3.69 9.01
CA HIS A 85 8.56 4.98 9.40
C HIS A 85 7.82 5.49 10.62
N PRO A 86 8.48 6.29 11.46
CA PRO A 86 7.83 6.87 12.64
C PRO A 86 6.77 7.89 12.26
#